data_62da91d3a06f0fd98388af1ad2914ac9
#
_entry.id   62da91d3a06f0fd98388af1ad2914ac9
#
_cell.length_a   1.000
_cell.length_b   1.000
_cell.length_c   1.000
_cell.angle_alpha   90.00
_cell.angle_beta   90.00
_cell.angle_gamma   90.00
#
_symmetry.space_group_name_H-M   'P 1'
#
loop_
_entity.id
_entity.type
_entity.pdbx_description
1 polymer ?
#
loop_
_entity_poly.entity_id
_entity_poly.type
_entity_poly.pdbx_seq_one_letter_code
_entity_poly.pdbx_strand_id
1 'polypeptide(L)'
;MGSVTGFPGVDPSDAAVGARLRRWREQRGMTVDDLARLMEITPEEERRAEAGRAHLDSASIAAATAALRLPLWALVSDTRAY
;
A
#
# COMPACT_ATOMS: atom_id res chain seq x y z
N MET A 1 -0.29 -0.38 28.44
CA MET A 1 -0.47 -0.39 27.91
C MET A 1 -0.76 -0.40 27.11
N GLY A 2 -0.81 -0.48 26.66
CA GLY A 2 -0.95 -0.65 25.81
C GLY A 2 -1.41 -0.40 25.16
N SER A 3 -1.60 -0.35 24.79
CA SER A 3 -1.91 -0.10 24.06
C SER A 3 -2.51 -0.18 23.28
N VAL A 4 -2.85 -0.35 23.00
CA VAL A 4 -3.40 -0.67 22.27
C VAL A 4 -3.95 -0.10 21.51
N THR A 5 -3.91 0.07 20.81
CA THR A 5 -4.29 0.57 19.98
C THR A 5 -5.28 0.33 19.46
N GLY A 6 -5.82 0.06 19.59
CA GLY A 6 -6.85 0.01 19.18
C GLY A 6 -7.59 -0.62 18.22
N PHE A 7 -7.52 -0.51 17.07
CA PHE A 7 -8.39 -1.06 16.16
C PHE A 7 -7.90 -2.37 15.72
N PRO A 8 -8.56 -3.40 16.06
CA PRO A 8 -8.13 -4.71 15.68
C PRO A 8 -8.01 -4.77 14.19
N GLY A 9 -6.95 -5.30 13.73
CA GLY A 9 -6.81 -5.57 12.35
C GLY A 9 -6.27 -4.45 11.48
N VAL A 10 -6.02 -3.29 12.05
CA VAL A 10 -5.47 -2.21 11.27
C VAL A 10 -4.30 -1.60 12.02
N ASP A 11 -3.13 -1.77 11.48
CA ASP A 11 -1.92 -1.17 12.03
C ASP A 11 -1.77 0.20 11.41
N PRO A 12 -1.46 1.25 12.18
CA PRO A 12 -1.34 2.58 11.60
C PRO A 12 -0.31 2.69 10.48
N SER A 13 0.78 1.94 10.56
CA SER A 13 1.77 1.96 9.49
C SER A 13 1.22 1.32 8.25
N ASP A 14 0.50 0.21 8.40
CA ASP A 14 -0.09 -0.47 7.25
C ASP A 14 -1.17 0.39 6.64
N ALA A 15 -1.93 1.11 7.46
CA ALA A 15 -2.95 2.01 6.96
C ALA A 15 -2.33 3.13 6.14
N ALA A 16 -1.21 3.67 6.60
CA ALA A 16 -0.54 4.74 5.87
C ALA A 16 0.02 4.26 4.54
N VAL A 17 0.63 3.08 4.54
CA VAL A 17 1.15 2.50 3.31
C VAL A 17 0.01 2.22 2.35
N GLY A 18 -1.07 1.65 2.84
CA GLY A 18 -2.22 1.33 2.00
C GLY A 18 -2.85 2.56 1.38
N ALA A 19 -2.95 3.64 2.15
CA ALA A 19 -3.52 4.89 1.63
C ALA A 19 -2.64 5.48 0.54
N ARG A 20 -1.32 5.42 0.71
CA ARG A 20 -0.40 5.90 -0.31
C ARG A 20 -0.49 5.04 -1.57
N LEU A 21 -0.58 3.73 -1.38
CA LEU A 21 -0.71 2.80 -2.49
C LEU A 21 -1.95 3.13 -3.33
N ARG A 22 -3.07 3.34 -2.66
CA ARG A 22 -4.30 3.67 -3.36
C ARG A 22 -4.18 5.00 -4.09
N ARG A 23 -3.62 6.01 -3.44
CA ARG A 23 -3.50 7.32 -4.05
C ARG A 23 -2.63 7.27 -5.30
N TRP A 24 -1.51 6.57 -5.24
CA TRP A 24 -0.65 6.47 -6.40
C TRP A 24 -1.30 5.67 -7.52
N ARG A 25 -2.01 4.61 -7.15
CA ARG A 25 -2.72 3.81 -8.14
C ARG A 25 -3.74 4.68 -8.89
N GLU A 26 -4.50 5.46 -8.14
CA GLU A 26 -5.51 6.31 -8.75
C GLU A 26 -4.89 7.39 -9.62
N GLN A 27 -3.77 7.92 -9.19
CA GLN A 27 -3.08 8.92 -9.99
C GLN A 27 -2.52 8.35 -11.28
N ARG A 28 -2.21 7.07 -11.29
CA ARG A 28 -1.75 6.41 -12.51
C ARG A 28 -2.90 5.93 -13.38
N GLY A 29 -4.13 6.17 -12.96
CA GLY A 29 -5.30 5.74 -13.73
C GLY A 29 -5.51 4.24 -13.73
N MET A 30 -5.00 3.54 -12.73
CA MET A 30 -5.12 2.10 -12.68
C MET A 30 -6.29 1.65 -11.83
N THR A 31 -6.92 0.56 -12.23
CA THR A 31 -7.93 -0.08 -11.38
C THR A 31 -7.21 -0.98 -10.39
N VAL A 32 -7.94 -1.43 -9.37
CA VAL A 32 -7.42 -2.41 -8.43
C VAL A 32 -6.95 -3.65 -9.20
N ASP A 33 -7.73 -4.10 -10.18
CA ASP A 33 -7.38 -5.28 -10.96
C ASP A 33 -6.08 -5.07 -11.75
N ASP A 34 -5.91 -3.88 -12.31
CA ASP A 34 -4.69 -3.58 -13.05
C ASP A 34 -3.46 -3.70 -12.18
N LEU A 35 -3.50 -3.08 -11.01
CA LEU A 35 -2.34 -3.09 -10.14
C LEU A 35 -2.10 -4.49 -9.58
N ALA A 36 -3.17 -5.19 -9.21
CA ALA A 36 -3.04 -6.54 -8.69
C ALA A 36 -2.35 -7.44 -9.72
N ARG A 37 -2.73 -7.28 -10.98
CA ARG A 37 -2.12 -8.10 -12.02
C ARG A 37 -0.64 -7.81 -12.15
N LEU A 38 -0.25 -6.55 -12.10
CA LEU A 38 1.16 -6.20 -12.19
C LEU A 38 1.97 -6.69 -11.00
N MET A 39 1.33 -6.76 -9.85
CA MET A 39 2.00 -7.24 -8.65
C MET A 39 1.88 -8.75 -8.49
N GLU A 40 1.13 -9.40 -9.35
CA GLU A 40 0.90 -10.84 -9.31
C GLU A 40 0.22 -11.28 -8.01
N ILE A 41 -0.76 -10.49 -7.61
CA ILE A 41 -1.59 -10.82 -6.46
C ILE A 41 -3.05 -10.74 -6.91
N THR A 42 -3.95 -11.19 -6.06
CA THR A 42 -5.37 -11.13 -6.41
C THR A 42 -5.92 -9.73 -6.14
N PRO A 43 -6.99 -9.35 -6.82
CA PRO A 43 -7.63 -8.06 -6.52
C PRO A 43 -8.07 -7.96 -5.08
N GLU A 44 -8.46 -9.08 -4.48
CA GLU A 44 -8.85 -9.09 -3.08
C GLU A 44 -7.68 -8.71 -2.19
N GLU A 45 -6.50 -9.27 -2.48
CA GLU A 45 -5.30 -8.94 -1.73
C GLU A 45 -4.94 -7.47 -1.90
N GLU A 46 -5.13 -6.92 -3.10
CA GLU A 46 -4.86 -5.52 -3.34
C GLU A 46 -5.81 -4.64 -2.53
N ARG A 47 -7.10 -5.00 -2.48
CA ARG A 47 -8.06 -4.22 -1.70
C ARG A 47 -7.72 -4.23 -0.23
N ARG A 48 -7.28 -5.38 0.28
CA ARG A 48 -6.90 -5.47 1.68
C ARG A 48 -5.67 -4.63 1.97
N ALA A 49 -4.71 -4.61 1.06
CA ALA A 49 -3.51 -3.80 1.22
C ALA A 49 -3.88 -2.32 1.26
N GLU A 50 -4.74 -1.88 0.36
CA GLU A 50 -5.13 -0.47 0.31
C GLU A 50 -5.95 -0.07 1.53
N ALA A 51 -6.66 -1.02 2.12
CA ALA A 51 -7.45 -0.75 3.32
C ALA A 51 -6.62 -0.80 4.60
N GLY A 52 -5.34 -1.12 4.50
CA GLY A 52 -4.47 -1.21 5.66
C GLY A 52 -4.65 -2.50 6.43
N ARG A 53 -5.29 -3.49 5.82
CA ARG A 53 -5.55 -4.75 6.50
C ARG A 53 -4.57 -5.83 6.13
N ALA A 54 -3.53 -5.49 5.47
CA ALA A 54 -2.46 -6.43 5.13
C ALA A 54 -1.15 -5.69 5.29
N HIS A 55 -0.16 -6.38 5.84
CA HIS A 55 1.16 -5.80 5.98
C HIS A 55 1.94 -6.09 4.70
N LEU A 56 2.52 -5.06 4.12
CA LEU A 56 3.32 -5.22 2.92
C LEU A 56 4.77 -5.34 3.33
N ASP A 57 5.37 -6.48 3.07
CA ASP A 57 6.78 -6.66 3.36
C ASP A 57 7.62 -5.97 2.29
N SER A 58 8.94 -6.06 2.42
CA SER A 58 9.85 -5.39 1.49
C SER A 58 9.62 -5.83 0.06
N ALA A 59 9.40 -7.10 -0.15
CA ALA A 59 9.20 -7.62 -1.51
C ALA A 59 7.91 -7.09 -2.12
N SER A 60 6.86 -7.01 -1.31
CA SER A 60 5.58 -6.49 -1.79
C SER A 60 5.67 -5.00 -2.09
N ILE A 61 6.36 -4.25 -1.24
CA ILE A 61 6.56 -2.83 -1.47
C ILE A 61 7.38 -2.61 -2.73
N ALA A 62 8.40 -3.43 -2.95
CA ALA A 62 9.20 -3.32 -4.16
C ALA A 62 8.35 -3.62 -5.40
N ALA A 63 7.49 -4.62 -5.32
CA ALA A 63 6.61 -4.96 -6.45
C ALA A 63 5.64 -3.82 -6.75
N ALA A 64 5.06 -3.25 -5.70
CA ALA A 64 4.10 -2.16 -5.88
C ALA A 64 4.75 -0.92 -6.46
N THR A 65 5.91 -0.54 -5.94
CA THR A 65 6.59 0.65 -6.44
C THR A 65 7.08 0.46 -7.87
N ALA A 66 7.53 -0.75 -8.20
CA ALA A 66 7.93 -1.04 -9.58
C ALA A 66 6.73 -0.92 -10.52
N ALA A 67 5.59 -1.47 -10.11
CA ALA A 67 4.38 -1.42 -10.93
C ALA A 67 3.90 0.02 -11.13
N LEU A 68 4.09 0.85 -10.12
CA LEU A 68 3.66 2.23 -10.17
C LEU A 68 4.75 3.18 -10.66
N ARG A 69 5.93 2.65 -10.90
CA ARG A 69 7.09 3.44 -11.34
C ARG A 69 7.45 4.51 -10.33
N LEU A 70 7.60 4.09 -9.11
CA LEU A 70 7.93 4.97 -8.00
C LEU A 70 9.21 4.49 -7.34
N PRO A 71 9.91 5.37 -6.66
CA PRO A 71 11.01 4.92 -5.81
C PRO A 71 10.47 4.17 -4.62
N LEU A 72 11.28 3.30 -4.04
CA LEU A 72 10.83 2.45 -2.93
C LEU A 72 10.26 3.25 -1.77
N TRP A 73 10.83 4.40 -1.47
CA TRP A 73 10.37 5.17 -0.33
C TRP A 73 8.99 5.79 -0.51
N ALA A 74 8.49 5.83 -1.73
CA ALA A 74 7.24 6.55 -1.99
C ALA A 74 6.04 5.98 -1.24
N LEU A 75 6.07 4.72 -0.87
CA LEU A 75 4.97 4.12 -0.13
C LEU A 75 5.21 4.14 1.37
N VAL A 76 6.44 4.25 1.81
CA VAL A 76 6.73 4.17 3.23
C VAL A 76 7.04 5.52 3.86
N SER A 77 7.16 6.57 3.06
CA SER A 77 7.52 7.86 3.57
C SER A 77 6.64 8.91 2.94
N ASP A 78 6.17 9.85 3.74
CA ASP A 78 5.36 10.88 3.22
C ASP A 78 6.23 12.05 2.92
N THR A 79 6.94 12.05 1.87
CA THR A 79 7.83 13.03 1.68
C THR A 79 7.20 14.13 1.10
N ARG A 80 7.00 15.16 1.63
CA ARG A 80 6.46 16.17 1.17
C ARG A 80 7.46 16.87 0.62
N ALA A 81 7.70 17.03 -0.10
CA ALA A 81 8.48 17.71 -0.70
C ALA A 81 9.17 18.63 -0.02
N TYR A 82 10.02 18.63 0.27
CA TYR A 82 10.64 19.60 0.80
C TYR A 82 11.65 19.97 0.05
#